data_483b74144f327f3b586b3695b6da734d
#
_entry.id   483b74144f327f3b586b3695b6da734d
#
_cell.length_a   1.000
_cell.length_b   1.000
_cell.length_c   1.000
_cell.angle_alpha   90.00
_cell.angle_beta   90.00
_cell.angle_gamma   90.00
#
_symmetry.space_group_name_H-M   'P 1'
#
loop_
_entity.id
_entity.type
_entity.pdbx_description
1 polymer ?
#
loop_
_entity_poly.entity_id
_entity_poly.type
_entity_poly.pdbx_seq_one_letter_code
_entity_poly.pdbx_strand_id
1 'polypeptide(L)'
;MGKWIGIICVFLGVVCLLSSVGFVVYNRWEVENAEAVSQDLLADVQNIIDKKATGADDTEFLPDDTKKVPTEMATVKVDGYDCIGILSVPVLNLELPVLTDWSYAKLKKAPCHYYGNYYEKDFVIAAHNYKSHFGRLSQLQAEDLVIFTDVNGKEHCYEVVLLETLPKEATQEMIASGFALSLYTCTPGGASRVTVRCNLFSGI
;
A
#
# COMPACT_ATOMS: atom_id res chain seq x y z
N MET A 1 10.78 -39.28 -41.34
CA MET A 1 9.94 -38.26 -40.70
C MET A 1 10.04 -38.30 -39.17
N GLY A 2 10.03 -39.42 -38.47
CA GLY A 2 9.98 -39.45 -36.97
C GLY A 2 11.18 -38.79 -36.25
N LYS A 3 12.39 -38.86 -36.73
CA LYS A 3 13.58 -38.26 -36.08
C LYS A 3 13.51 -36.72 -36.02
N TRP A 4 13.01 -36.07 -37.05
CA TRP A 4 12.85 -34.61 -37.10
C TRP A 4 11.76 -34.11 -36.14
N ILE A 5 10.67 -34.86 -35.98
CA ILE A 5 9.60 -34.55 -35.03
C ILE A 5 10.16 -34.63 -33.61
N GLY A 6 10.96 -35.63 -33.27
CA GLY A 6 11.59 -35.75 -31.96
C GLY A 6 12.51 -34.57 -31.62
N ILE A 7 13.33 -34.13 -32.59
CA ILE A 7 14.23 -32.97 -32.42
C ILE A 7 13.42 -31.68 -32.18
N ILE A 8 12.34 -31.48 -32.94
CA ILE A 8 11.47 -30.32 -32.78
C ILE A 8 10.80 -30.33 -31.40
N CYS A 9 10.29 -31.48 -30.93
CA CYS A 9 9.70 -31.59 -29.58
C CYS A 9 10.71 -31.29 -28.48
N VAL A 10 11.95 -31.79 -28.58
CA VAL A 10 13.02 -31.48 -27.61
C VAL A 10 13.34 -29.97 -27.62
N PHE A 11 13.49 -29.40 -28.82
CA PHE A 11 13.75 -27.95 -28.93
C PHE A 11 12.64 -27.11 -28.32
N LEU A 12 11.37 -27.41 -28.61
CA LEU A 12 10.22 -26.77 -28.01
C LEU A 12 10.21 -26.91 -26.47
N GLY A 13 10.49 -28.09 -25.95
CA GLY A 13 10.60 -28.35 -24.53
C GLY A 13 11.66 -27.49 -23.85
N VAL A 14 12.84 -27.38 -24.45
CA VAL A 14 13.93 -26.52 -23.97
C VAL A 14 13.54 -25.05 -23.98
N VAL A 15 12.89 -24.56 -25.04
CA VAL A 15 12.40 -23.18 -25.15
C VAL A 15 11.36 -22.89 -24.06
N CYS A 16 10.41 -23.78 -23.80
CA CYS A 16 9.42 -23.63 -22.72
C CYS A 16 10.09 -23.57 -21.34
N LEU A 17 11.10 -24.43 -21.09
CA LEU A 17 11.83 -24.41 -19.82
C LEU A 17 12.59 -23.09 -19.62
N LEU A 18 13.31 -22.64 -20.64
CA LEU A 18 14.06 -21.37 -20.57
C LEU A 18 13.12 -20.17 -20.38
N SER A 19 11.97 -20.15 -21.08
CA SER A 19 10.95 -19.12 -20.91
C SER A 19 10.37 -19.10 -19.49
N SER A 20 10.11 -20.28 -18.92
CA SER A 20 9.59 -20.40 -17.54
C SER A 20 10.61 -19.90 -16.51
N VAL A 21 11.88 -20.26 -16.67
CA VAL A 21 12.95 -19.74 -15.79
C VAL A 21 13.09 -18.22 -15.93
N GLY A 22 13.10 -17.72 -17.17
CA GLY A 22 13.15 -16.26 -17.43
C GLY A 22 11.99 -15.50 -16.78
N PHE A 23 10.77 -16.06 -16.84
CA PHE A 23 9.60 -15.48 -16.20
C PHE A 23 9.70 -15.45 -14.66
N VAL A 24 10.21 -16.52 -14.05
CA VAL A 24 10.42 -16.57 -12.59
C VAL A 24 11.47 -15.55 -12.15
N VAL A 25 12.58 -15.44 -12.88
CA VAL A 25 13.64 -14.46 -12.59
C VAL A 25 13.11 -13.03 -12.73
N TYR A 26 12.37 -12.76 -13.81
CA TYR A 26 11.75 -11.44 -14.03
C TYR A 26 10.78 -11.06 -12.88
N ASN A 27 9.90 -11.99 -12.47
CA ASN A 27 8.97 -11.74 -11.37
C ASN A 27 9.70 -11.47 -10.04
N ARG A 28 10.76 -12.22 -9.75
CA ARG A 28 11.57 -11.96 -8.53
C ARG A 28 12.21 -10.59 -8.56
N TRP A 29 12.84 -10.24 -9.67
CA TRP A 29 13.45 -8.93 -9.87
C TRP A 29 12.43 -7.78 -9.72
N GLU A 30 11.21 -7.95 -10.26
CA GLU A 30 10.15 -6.95 -10.13
C GLU A 30 9.75 -6.73 -8.67
N VAL A 31 9.61 -7.79 -7.88
CA VAL A 31 9.28 -7.72 -6.45
C VAL A 31 10.41 -7.07 -5.64
N GLU A 32 11.65 -7.49 -5.87
CA GLU A 32 12.83 -6.91 -5.19
C GLU A 32 13.02 -5.44 -5.54
N ASN A 33 12.81 -5.05 -6.78
CA ASN A 33 12.86 -3.65 -7.20
C ASN A 33 11.71 -2.80 -6.60
N ALA A 34 10.51 -3.37 -6.46
CA ALA A 34 9.39 -2.70 -5.80
C ALA A 34 9.70 -2.45 -4.31
N GLU A 35 10.29 -3.41 -3.63
CA GLU A 35 10.70 -3.28 -2.23
C GLU A 35 11.76 -2.18 -2.06
N ALA A 36 12.81 -2.19 -2.89
CA ALA A 36 13.87 -1.19 -2.82
C ALA A 36 13.32 0.24 -3.00
N VAL A 37 12.51 0.47 -4.04
CA VAL A 37 11.90 1.79 -4.31
C VAL A 37 10.98 2.22 -3.16
N SER A 38 10.20 1.30 -2.60
CA SER A 38 9.32 1.60 -1.47
C SER A 38 10.12 2.00 -0.22
N GLN A 39 11.26 1.36 0.05
CA GLN A 39 12.12 1.69 1.19
C GLN A 39 12.84 3.04 1.00
N ASP A 40 13.30 3.34 -0.21
CA ASP A 40 13.90 4.65 -0.50
C ASP A 40 12.88 5.78 -0.30
N LEU A 41 11.66 5.63 -0.83
CA LEU A 41 10.57 6.59 -0.62
C LEU A 41 10.20 6.71 0.86
N LEU A 42 10.16 5.59 1.60
CA LEU A 42 9.86 5.60 3.04
C LEU A 42 10.89 6.43 3.80
N ALA A 43 12.18 6.20 3.56
CA ALA A 43 13.26 6.92 4.23
C ALA A 43 13.17 8.43 3.99
N ASP A 44 12.83 8.84 2.77
CA ASP A 44 12.72 10.25 2.41
C ASP A 44 11.49 10.92 3.03
N VAL A 45 10.32 10.24 3.02
CA VAL A 45 9.11 10.73 3.69
C VAL A 45 9.33 10.84 5.19
N GLN A 46 9.96 9.84 5.82
CA GLN A 46 10.30 9.86 7.24
C GLN A 46 11.20 11.04 7.58
N ASN A 47 12.25 11.28 6.81
CA ASN A 47 13.15 12.44 6.99
C ASN A 47 12.42 13.78 6.94
N ILE A 48 11.39 13.90 6.07
CA ILE A 48 10.59 15.13 5.98
C ILE A 48 9.71 15.30 7.22
N ILE A 49 9.07 14.23 7.68
CA ILE A 49 8.23 14.24 8.89
C ILE A 49 9.08 14.61 10.10
N ASP A 50 10.25 14.00 10.27
CA ASP A 50 11.15 14.24 11.39
C ASP A 50 11.68 15.68 11.41
N LYS A 51 12.01 16.27 10.25
CA LYS A 51 12.40 17.66 10.14
C LYS A 51 11.30 18.62 10.54
N LYS A 52 10.06 18.35 10.15
CA LYS A 52 8.89 19.14 10.58
C LYS A 52 8.66 19.03 12.09
N ALA A 53 8.80 17.84 12.67
CA ALA A 53 8.65 17.61 14.10
C ALA A 53 9.73 18.32 14.94
N THR A 54 10.93 18.49 14.40
CA THR A 54 12.06 19.19 15.09
C THR A 54 12.07 20.72 14.89
N GLY A 55 11.08 21.29 14.18
CA GLY A 55 10.98 22.75 13.98
C GLY A 55 12.09 23.33 13.08
N ALA A 56 12.75 22.53 12.26
CA ALA A 56 13.84 22.96 11.38
C ALA A 56 13.37 23.66 10.09
N ASP A 57 12.07 23.83 9.92
CA ASP A 57 11.49 24.57 8.79
C ASP A 57 10.81 25.84 9.34
N ASP A 58 11.44 27.01 9.12
CA ASP A 58 10.96 28.33 9.55
C ASP A 58 9.74 28.79 8.78
N THR A 59 8.68 28.01 8.73
CA THR A 59 7.35 28.47 8.32
C THR A 59 6.52 28.74 9.56
N GLU A 60 6.44 30.03 9.91
CA GLU A 60 5.68 30.66 10.99
C GLU A 60 4.24 30.12 11.03
N PHE A 61 4.01 29.16 11.94
CA PHE A 61 2.68 28.63 12.21
C PHE A 61 2.00 29.54 13.24
N LEU A 62 1.26 30.56 12.78
CA LEU A 62 0.34 31.30 13.64
C LEU A 62 -0.81 30.35 14.05
N PRO A 63 -1.08 30.16 15.33
CA PRO A 63 -2.24 29.40 15.78
C PRO A 63 -3.52 30.17 15.49
N ASP A 64 -4.23 29.82 14.44
CA ASP A 64 -5.59 30.27 14.20
C ASP A 64 -6.55 29.31 14.90
N ASP A 65 -7.20 29.81 15.94
CA ASP A 65 -8.11 29.08 16.84
C ASP A 65 -9.49 28.79 16.23
N THR A 66 -9.65 28.88 14.90
CA THR A 66 -10.84 28.45 14.15
C THR A 66 -10.58 27.15 13.40
N LYS A 67 -10.38 26.04 14.12
CA LYS A 67 -10.17 24.73 13.51
C LYS A 67 -11.40 24.23 12.73
N LYS A 68 -11.53 24.68 11.48
CA LYS A 68 -12.17 23.84 10.45
C LYS A 68 -11.33 22.59 10.29
N VAL A 69 -11.93 21.41 10.45
CA VAL A 69 -11.27 20.14 10.09
C VAL A 69 -10.75 20.27 8.66
N PRO A 70 -9.45 20.05 8.39
CA PRO A 70 -8.94 20.15 7.04
C PRO A 70 -9.73 19.21 6.13
N THR A 71 -10.22 19.71 5.02
CA THR A 71 -10.98 18.90 4.05
C THR A 71 -10.04 18.19 3.08
N GLU A 72 -8.79 18.66 2.95
CA GLU A 72 -7.79 18.11 2.04
C GLU A 72 -6.63 17.52 2.83
N MET A 73 -6.15 16.38 2.37
CA MET A 73 -4.96 15.71 2.92
C MET A 73 -3.71 16.47 2.50
N ALA A 74 -2.85 16.80 3.47
CA ALA A 74 -1.54 17.39 3.17
C ALA A 74 -0.66 16.39 2.40
N THR A 75 0.20 16.91 1.52
CA THR A 75 1.10 16.10 0.70
C THR A 75 2.53 16.61 0.74
N VAL A 76 3.48 15.71 0.52
CA VAL A 76 4.89 16.06 0.26
C VAL A 76 5.36 15.38 -1.02
N LYS A 77 6.23 16.04 -1.76
CA LYS A 77 6.80 15.48 -2.99
C LYS A 77 8.15 14.84 -2.72
N VAL A 78 8.27 13.55 -3.07
CA VAL A 78 9.49 12.76 -2.94
C VAL A 78 9.71 11.99 -4.24
N ASP A 79 10.88 12.13 -4.85
CA ASP A 79 11.27 11.46 -6.10
C ASP A 79 10.23 11.53 -7.24
N GLY A 80 9.53 12.66 -7.32
CA GLY A 80 8.48 12.88 -8.33
C GLY A 80 7.13 12.28 -7.98
N TYR A 81 6.97 11.66 -6.81
CA TYR A 81 5.71 11.15 -6.28
C TYR A 81 5.17 12.07 -5.17
N ASP A 82 3.87 12.29 -5.16
CA ASP A 82 3.20 12.99 -4.08
C ASP A 82 2.75 11.95 -3.04
N CYS A 83 3.21 12.09 -1.78
CA CYS A 83 2.94 11.20 -0.67
C CYS A 83 2.05 11.89 0.37
N ILE A 84 1.13 11.13 0.99
CA ILE A 84 0.24 11.62 2.05
C ILE A 84 0.67 11.21 3.46
N GLY A 85 1.59 10.26 3.58
CA GLY A 85 2.07 9.76 4.88
C GLY A 85 2.68 8.38 4.79
N ILE A 86 2.79 7.76 5.96
CA ILE A 86 3.36 6.42 6.18
C ILE A 86 2.31 5.53 6.84
N LEU A 87 2.13 4.33 6.31
CA LEU A 87 1.30 3.28 6.89
C LEU A 87 2.20 2.27 7.62
N SER A 88 1.95 2.06 8.91
CA SER A 88 2.62 1.05 9.73
C SER A 88 1.63 -0.02 10.18
N VAL A 89 2.04 -1.30 10.06
CA VAL A 89 1.31 -2.46 10.57
C VAL A 89 2.29 -3.29 11.42
N PRO A 90 2.41 -2.99 12.73
CA PRO A 90 3.47 -3.52 13.59
C PRO A 90 3.54 -5.04 13.64
N VAL A 91 2.40 -5.72 13.74
CA VAL A 91 2.34 -7.21 13.81
C VAL A 91 2.91 -7.88 12.55
N LEU A 92 2.87 -7.19 11.40
CA LEU A 92 3.47 -7.67 10.15
C LEU A 92 4.91 -7.15 9.95
N ASN A 93 5.43 -6.33 10.86
CA ASN A 93 6.67 -5.58 10.67
C ASN A 93 6.69 -4.91 9.28
N LEU A 94 5.63 -4.16 9.00
CA LEU A 94 5.39 -3.52 7.72
C LEU A 94 5.29 -2.01 7.92
N GLU A 95 6.10 -1.26 7.18
CA GLU A 95 6.10 0.19 7.16
C GLU A 95 6.30 0.66 5.72
N LEU A 96 5.36 1.48 5.21
CA LEU A 96 5.26 1.80 3.78
C LEU A 96 4.82 3.24 3.58
N PRO A 97 5.43 3.99 2.65
CA PRO A 97 4.92 5.28 2.22
C PRO A 97 3.59 5.10 1.47
N VAL A 98 2.68 6.07 1.57
CA VAL A 98 1.41 6.05 0.86
C VAL A 98 1.35 7.19 -0.14
N LEU A 99 1.19 6.86 -1.42
CA LEU A 99 1.07 7.81 -2.51
C LEU A 99 -0.34 8.41 -2.57
N THR A 100 -0.46 9.64 -3.04
CA THR A 100 -1.70 10.45 -3.07
C THR A 100 -2.79 9.85 -3.94
N ASP A 101 -2.44 9.25 -5.07
CA ASP A 101 -3.37 8.70 -6.05
C ASP A 101 -2.84 7.38 -6.60
N TRP A 102 -3.73 6.56 -7.09
CA TRP A 102 -3.37 5.24 -7.57
C TRP A 102 -3.27 5.15 -9.10
N SER A 103 -2.32 4.34 -9.55
CA SER A 103 -2.27 3.77 -10.90
C SER A 103 -1.55 2.43 -10.83
N TYR A 104 -1.70 1.59 -11.85
CA TYR A 104 -0.96 0.31 -11.89
C TYR A 104 0.56 0.50 -11.82
N ALA A 105 1.08 1.59 -12.38
CA ALA A 105 2.50 1.91 -12.32
C ALA A 105 2.94 2.32 -10.90
N LYS A 106 2.13 3.11 -10.19
CA LYS A 106 2.38 3.55 -8.82
C LYS A 106 2.24 2.42 -7.81
N LEU A 107 1.22 1.57 -7.95
CA LEU A 107 1.03 0.39 -7.09
C LEU A 107 2.24 -0.57 -7.11
N LYS A 108 3.03 -0.59 -8.19
CA LYS A 108 4.30 -1.33 -8.26
C LYS A 108 5.41 -0.70 -7.42
N LYS A 109 5.25 0.52 -6.95
CA LYS A 109 6.25 1.27 -6.18
C LYS A 109 5.90 1.31 -4.69
N ALA A 110 4.66 1.65 -4.37
CA ALA A 110 4.18 1.79 -3.01
C ALA A 110 2.65 1.62 -2.93
N PRO A 111 2.07 1.44 -1.73
CA PRO A 111 0.66 1.65 -1.49
C PRO A 111 0.17 3.00 -1.99
N CYS A 112 -1.08 3.04 -2.43
CA CYS A 112 -1.68 4.24 -2.98
C CYS A 112 -3.02 4.52 -2.29
N HIS A 113 -3.30 5.77 -2.04
CA HIS A 113 -4.63 6.23 -1.68
C HIS A 113 -5.59 5.91 -2.83
N TYR A 114 -6.69 5.28 -2.49
CA TYR A 114 -7.71 4.87 -3.45
C TYR A 114 -8.99 5.70 -3.34
N TYR A 115 -9.45 6.00 -2.10
CA TYR A 115 -10.70 6.74 -1.86
C TYR A 115 -10.73 7.31 -0.43
N GLY A 116 -11.58 8.33 -0.20
CA GLY A 116 -11.83 8.93 1.11
C GLY A 116 -10.66 9.75 1.66
N ASN A 117 -10.66 9.98 2.95
CA ASN A 117 -9.56 10.64 3.64
C ASN A 117 -9.46 10.21 5.11
N TYR A 118 -8.32 10.44 5.76
CA TYR A 118 -8.10 10.03 7.14
C TYR A 118 -8.74 10.95 8.20
N TYR A 119 -9.42 12.03 7.80
CA TYR A 119 -10.21 12.87 8.70
C TYR A 119 -11.66 12.41 8.85
N GLU A 120 -12.12 11.56 7.92
CA GLU A 120 -13.49 11.07 7.81
C GLU A 120 -13.52 9.55 7.87
N LYS A 121 -14.58 8.95 7.35
CA LYS A 121 -14.69 7.50 7.15
C LYS A 121 -14.36 7.14 5.70
N ASP A 122 -14.27 5.84 5.46
CA ASP A 122 -14.02 5.29 4.13
C ASP A 122 -12.65 5.70 3.53
N PHE A 123 -11.63 5.90 4.41
CA PHE A 123 -10.26 6.04 3.95
C PHE A 123 -9.77 4.69 3.42
N VAL A 124 -9.47 4.61 2.13
CA VAL A 124 -9.13 3.36 1.45
C VAL A 124 -7.72 3.44 0.86
N ILE A 125 -6.87 2.48 1.23
CA ILE A 125 -5.50 2.33 0.71
C ILE A 125 -5.41 1.00 -0.03
N ALA A 126 -4.91 1.06 -1.26
CA ALA A 126 -4.64 -0.10 -2.11
C ALA A 126 -3.14 -0.37 -2.23
N ALA A 127 -2.74 -1.63 -2.29
CA ALA A 127 -1.38 -2.01 -2.67
C ALA A 127 -1.36 -3.33 -3.43
N HIS A 128 -0.23 -3.62 -4.08
CA HIS A 128 0.02 -4.92 -4.67
C HIS A 128 0.11 -6.02 -3.62
N ASN A 129 -0.17 -7.26 -4.03
CA ASN A 129 -0.03 -8.46 -3.21
C ASN A 129 1.43 -8.96 -3.10
N TYR A 130 2.40 -8.06 -3.26
CA TYR A 130 3.80 -8.37 -2.95
C TYR A 130 3.97 -8.61 -1.45
N LYS A 131 4.88 -9.51 -1.09
CA LYS A 131 5.15 -9.84 0.30
C LYS A 131 5.66 -8.64 1.10
N SER A 132 6.39 -7.74 0.44
CA SER A 132 6.87 -6.46 0.97
C SER A 132 5.79 -5.36 1.00
N HIS A 133 4.64 -5.56 0.37
CA HIS A 133 3.49 -4.67 0.42
C HIS A 133 2.33 -5.33 1.18
N PHE A 134 1.15 -5.49 0.55
CA PHE A 134 -0.05 -6.01 1.20
C PHE A 134 -0.28 -7.52 1.04
N GLY A 135 0.70 -8.27 0.52
CA GLY A 135 0.56 -9.72 0.32
C GLY A 135 0.39 -10.54 1.60
N ARG A 136 0.62 -9.93 2.77
CA ARG A 136 0.44 -10.57 4.08
C ARG A 136 -0.80 -10.08 4.84
N LEU A 137 -1.66 -9.24 4.26
CA LEU A 137 -2.85 -8.72 4.95
C LEU A 137 -3.77 -9.82 5.49
N SER A 138 -3.82 -10.98 4.83
CA SER A 138 -4.61 -12.12 5.29
C SER A 138 -4.14 -12.74 6.62
N GLN A 139 -3.00 -12.32 7.15
CA GLN A 139 -2.48 -12.78 8.45
C GLN A 139 -2.96 -11.91 9.62
N LEU A 140 -3.57 -10.75 9.33
CA LEU A 140 -4.11 -9.86 10.35
C LEU A 140 -5.32 -10.49 11.05
N GLN A 141 -5.50 -10.11 12.30
CA GLN A 141 -6.61 -10.55 13.15
C GLN A 141 -7.31 -9.33 13.75
N ALA A 142 -8.52 -9.54 14.27
CA ALA A 142 -9.19 -8.50 15.03
C ALA A 142 -8.30 -8.02 16.20
N GLU A 143 -8.36 -6.73 16.51
CA GLU A 143 -7.57 -6.02 17.53
C GLU A 143 -6.11 -5.74 17.13
N ASP A 144 -5.62 -6.22 15.96
CA ASP A 144 -4.31 -5.79 15.45
C ASP A 144 -4.33 -4.29 15.15
N LEU A 145 -3.23 -3.61 15.49
CA LEU A 145 -3.08 -2.17 15.25
C LEU A 145 -2.59 -1.87 13.85
N VAL A 146 -3.18 -0.81 13.28
CA VAL A 146 -2.73 -0.16 12.05
C VAL A 146 -2.57 1.34 12.35
N ILE A 147 -1.42 1.91 12.02
CA ILE A 147 -1.10 3.30 12.28
C ILE A 147 -0.84 3.99 10.94
N PHE A 148 -1.52 5.09 10.70
CA PHE A 148 -1.23 5.97 9.58
C PHE A 148 -0.68 7.29 10.11
N THR A 149 0.58 7.61 9.80
CA THR A 149 1.22 8.88 10.15
C THR A 149 1.15 9.80 8.94
N ASP A 150 0.44 10.92 9.04
CA ASP A 150 0.35 11.89 7.95
C ASP A 150 1.66 12.67 7.77
N VAL A 151 1.80 13.40 6.68
CA VAL A 151 3.04 14.16 6.36
C VAL A 151 3.31 15.34 7.32
N ASN A 152 2.44 15.60 8.28
CA ASN A 152 2.66 16.56 9.36
C ASN A 152 3.09 15.87 10.67
N GLY A 153 3.27 14.54 10.66
CA GLY A 153 3.68 13.74 11.80
C GLY A 153 2.54 13.37 12.76
N LYS A 154 1.29 13.64 12.39
CA LYS A 154 0.15 13.25 13.21
C LYS A 154 -0.21 11.79 12.96
N GLU A 155 -0.27 11.01 14.03
CA GLU A 155 -0.69 9.61 13.98
C GLU A 155 -2.21 9.47 14.04
N HIS A 156 -2.74 8.60 13.18
CA HIS A 156 -4.10 8.13 13.14
C HIS A 156 -4.08 6.64 13.42
N CYS A 157 -4.49 6.27 14.64
CA CYS A 157 -4.45 4.88 15.08
C CYS A 157 -5.78 4.18 14.78
N TYR A 158 -5.69 2.98 14.25
CA TYR A 158 -6.83 2.13 13.90
C TYR A 158 -6.63 0.73 14.48
N GLU A 159 -7.74 0.05 14.71
CA GLU A 159 -7.74 -1.39 15.06
C GLU A 159 -8.48 -2.18 13.99
N VAL A 160 -7.97 -3.35 13.67
CA VAL A 160 -8.62 -4.28 12.75
C VAL A 160 -9.89 -4.85 13.41
N VAL A 161 -11.02 -4.78 12.68
CA VAL A 161 -12.29 -5.32 13.16
C VAL A 161 -12.85 -6.42 12.27
N LEU A 162 -12.47 -6.45 10.99
CA LEU A 162 -12.97 -7.43 10.04
C LEU A 162 -11.94 -7.73 8.95
N LEU A 163 -11.81 -9.01 8.63
CA LEU A 163 -11.11 -9.49 7.45
C LEU A 163 -12.11 -10.16 6.51
N GLU A 164 -12.17 -9.71 5.28
CA GLU A 164 -13.10 -10.24 4.28
C GLU A 164 -12.46 -10.37 2.90
N THR A 165 -13.10 -11.11 2.02
CA THR A 165 -12.71 -11.21 0.62
C THR A 165 -13.87 -10.73 -0.25
N LEU A 166 -13.66 -9.64 -0.97
CA LEU A 166 -14.63 -9.04 -1.87
C LEU A 166 -14.39 -9.45 -3.32
N PRO A 167 -15.44 -9.60 -4.13
CA PRO A 167 -15.32 -9.67 -5.59
C PRO A 167 -14.56 -8.45 -6.13
N LYS A 168 -13.87 -8.57 -7.26
CA LYS A 168 -13.14 -7.45 -7.86
C LYS A 168 -14.04 -6.30 -8.32
N GLU A 169 -15.33 -6.59 -8.54
CA GLU A 169 -16.38 -5.66 -8.96
C GLU A 169 -17.04 -4.92 -7.78
N ALA A 170 -16.79 -5.32 -6.53
CA ALA A 170 -17.42 -4.78 -5.32
C ALA A 170 -16.88 -3.39 -4.96
N THR A 171 -16.97 -2.43 -5.91
CA THR A 171 -16.43 -1.09 -5.73
C THR A 171 -17.20 -0.30 -4.66
N GLN A 172 -18.54 -0.42 -4.64
CA GLN A 172 -19.36 0.30 -3.66
C GLN A 172 -19.10 -0.20 -2.24
N GLU A 173 -19.01 -1.50 -2.05
CA GLU A 173 -18.68 -2.14 -0.77
C GLU A 173 -17.27 -1.74 -0.29
N MET A 174 -16.38 -1.39 -1.24
CA MET A 174 -15.05 -0.92 -0.91
C MET A 174 -15.04 0.53 -0.43
N ILE A 175 -15.75 1.45 -1.11
CA ILE A 175 -15.65 2.90 -0.91
C ILE A 175 -16.74 3.50 -0.02
N ALA A 176 -17.82 2.78 0.26
CA ALA A 176 -18.93 3.20 1.10
C ALA A 176 -19.20 2.15 2.19
N SER A 177 -18.15 1.73 2.86
CA SER A 177 -18.17 0.67 3.86
C SER A 177 -18.58 1.16 5.25
N GLY A 178 -18.38 2.46 5.53
CA GLY A 178 -18.59 3.08 6.82
C GLY A 178 -17.49 2.80 7.85
N PHE A 179 -16.47 2.00 7.51
CA PHE A 179 -15.28 1.83 8.35
C PHE A 179 -14.36 3.06 8.26
N ALA A 180 -13.55 3.28 9.30
CA ALA A 180 -12.64 4.43 9.32
C ALA A 180 -11.51 4.26 8.29
N LEU A 181 -10.92 3.05 8.21
CA LEU A 181 -9.86 2.70 7.28
C LEU A 181 -10.15 1.34 6.63
N SER A 182 -9.84 1.21 5.34
CA SER A 182 -9.83 -0.08 4.63
C SER A 182 -8.51 -0.26 3.89
N LEU A 183 -7.86 -1.40 4.10
CA LEU A 183 -6.67 -1.82 3.35
C LEU A 183 -7.06 -2.95 2.42
N TYR A 184 -6.66 -2.90 1.15
CA TYR A 184 -6.94 -4.02 0.26
C TYR A 184 -5.83 -4.34 -0.73
N THR A 185 -5.81 -5.59 -1.13
CA THR A 185 -4.92 -6.11 -2.18
C THR A 185 -5.64 -7.16 -3.03
N CYS A 186 -5.07 -7.47 -4.19
CA CYS A 186 -5.57 -8.56 -5.03
C CYS A 186 -5.24 -9.93 -4.41
N THR A 187 -6.16 -10.89 -4.55
CA THR A 187 -5.80 -12.31 -4.36
C THR A 187 -4.84 -12.76 -5.46
N PRO A 188 -4.06 -13.85 -5.27
CA PRO A 188 -3.31 -14.46 -6.35
C PRO A 188 -4.22 -14.73 -7.55
N GLY A 189 -3.82 -14.28 -8.74
CA GLY A 189 -4.65 -14.31 -9.94
C GLY A 189 -5.67 -13.17 -10.09
N GLY A 190 -5.85 -12.31 -9.10
CA GLY A 190 -6.60 -11.05 -9.20
C GLY A 190 -8.13 -11.17 -9.23
N ALA A 191 -8.69 -12.37 -8.98
CA ALA A 191 -10.13 -12.63 -9.05
C ALA A 191 -10.92 -11.90 -7.95
N SER A 192 -10.29 -11.66 -6.80
CA SER A 192 -10.93 -11.04 -5.63
C SER A 192 -9.98 -10.07 -4.94
N ARG A 193 -10.47 -9.44 -3.87
CA ARG A 193 -9.74 -8.49 -3.03
C ARG A 193 -9.74 -8.99 -1.58
N VAL A 194 -8.56 -9.26 -1.02
CA VAL A 194 -8.40 -9.40 0.43
C VAL A 194 -8.52 -8.00 1.01
N THR A 195 -9.47 -7.81 1.90
CA THR A 195 -9.82 -6.50 2.48
C THR A 195 -9.78 -6.58 4.00
N VAL A 196 -9.09 -5.65 4.61
CA VAL A 196 -9.03 -5.45 6.06
C VAL A 196 -9.81 -4.19 6.40
N ARG A 197 -10.76 -4.29 7.31
CA ARG A 197 -11.58 -3.18 7.79
C ARG A 197 -11.14 -2.79 9.19
N CYS A 198 -10.94 -1.50 9.39
CA CYS A 198 -10.48 -0.97 10.65
C CYS A 198 -11.38 0.17 11.13
N ASN A 199 -11.57 0.25 12.44
CA ASN A 199 -12.16 1.41 13.10
C ASN A 199 -11.06 2.28 13.73
N LEU A 200 -11.40 3.52 14.10
CA LEU A 200 -10.51 4.34 14.92
C LEU A 200 -10.26 3.61 16.24
N PHE A 201 -9.01 3.51 16.61
CA PHE A 201 -8.61 2.97 17.90
C PHE A 201 -9.04 3.98 18.99
N SER A 202 -9.95 3.55 19.84
CA SER A 202 -10.35 4.31 21.03
C SER A 202 -9.53 3.75 22.20
N GLY A 203 -8.31 4.24 22.35
CA GLY A 203 -7.52 3.90 23.54
C GLY A 203 -8.34 4.15 24.81
N ILE A 204 -8.29 3.20 25.75
CA ILE A 204 -8.91 3.27 27.07
C ILE A 204 -8.22 4.39 27.87
#